data_e30c2569f13b3d38b5a3df90f2ad4c6f
#
_entry.id   e30c2569f13b3d38b5a3df90f2ad4c6f
#
_cell.length_a   1.000
_cell.length_b   1.000
_cell.length_c   1.000
_cell.angle_alpha   90.00
_cell.angle_beta   90.00
_cell.angle_gamma   90.00
#
_symmetry.space_group_name_H-M   'P 1'
#
loop_
_entity.id
_entity.type
_entity.pdbx_description
1 polymer ?
#
loop_
_entity_poly.entity_id
_entity_poly.type
_entity_poly.pdbx_seq_one_letter_code
_entity_poly.pdbx_strand_id
1 'polypeptide(L)'
;MKFKAPAFLMALALTAPMALAAYADSPALPSAATADQVTTSKLVYGLLSDSRYAYRPRALDAATSKDVFKRYLESLDSSKQFFTQADITRFAPFEANIATAIRGGELEPAFQVFAVYKQRVGERVGYARKLLKQDFDFSTDEKFEYDRKDVPWAASSAELDDLWRKSVKNDWLRLKLAGKQPAEIRKTLDKRYATLEKSVNELKGEDVFQFFLNAYTSAVDPHTDYFTPRTAENFNQAMSLSLEGIGAQLQRQDDVVVI
;
A
#
# COMPACT_ATOMS: atom_id res chain seq x y z
N MET A 1 -0.12 74.38 -35.71
CA MET A 1 -0.77 73.13 -35.29
C MET A 1 0.33 72.16 -34.87
N LYS A 2 0.45 71.86 -33.56
CA LYS A 2 1.44 70.93 -32.99
C LYS A 2 0.70 69.68 -32.55
N PHE A 3 0.98 68.55 -33.24
CA PHE A 3 0.49 67.24 -32.83
C PHE A 3 1.41 66.64 -31.75
N LYS A 4 0.84 66.34 -30.59
CA LYS A 4 1.47 65.57 -29.51
C LYS A 4 1.14 64.09 -29.73
N ALA A 5 2.16 63.27 -29.91
CA ALA A 5 2.03 61.80 -29.87
C ALA A 5 1.97 61.30 -28.44
N PRO A 6 1.15 60.32 -28.09
CA PRO A 6 1.18 59.68 -26.79
C PRO A 6 2.24 58.58 -26.74
N ALA A 7 3.06 58.60 -25.69
CA ALA A 7 3.99 57.54 -25.38
C ALA A 7 3.26 56.27 -24.87
N PHE A 8 3.44 55.17 -25.61
CA PHE A 8 3.02 53.82 -25.19
C PHE A 8 4.03 53.26 -24.20
N LEU A 9 3.63 53.16 -22.93
CA LEU A 9 4.41 52.43 -21.92
C LEU A 9 4.14 50.92 -22.10
N MET A 10 5.13 50.21 -22.64
CA MET A 10 5.13 48.76 -22.78
C MET A 10 5.56 48.16 -21.44
N ALA A 11 4.57 47.65 -20.68
CA ALA A 11 4.83 46.93 -19.44
C ALA A 11 5.35 45.51 -19.80
N LEU A 12 6.66 45.30 -19.63
CA LEU A 12 7.29 44.00 -19.77
C LEU A 12 6.97 43.14 -18.57
N ALA A 13 5.97 42.23 -18.71
CA ALA A 13 5.67 41.23 -17.71
C ALA A 13 6.77 40.18 -17.68
N LEU A 14 7.64 40.23 -16.66
CA LEU A 14 8.57 39.16 -16.35
C LEU A 14 7.78 37.97 -15.78
N THR A 15 7.46 36.99 -16.64
CA THR A 15 7.04 35.67 -16.20
C THR A 15 8.26 34.87 -15.77
N ALA A 16 8.51 34.82 -14.46
CA ALA A 16 9.46 33.87 -13.90
C ALA A 16 8.93 32.44 -14.13
N PRO A 17 9.72 31.51 -14.71
CA PRO A 17 9.31 30.13 -14.74
C PRO A 17 9.31 29.59 -13.31
N MET A 18 8.13 29.24 -12.80
CA MET A 18 8.02 28.39 -11.62
C MET A 18 8.75 27.09 -11.96
N ALA A 19 9.92 26.89 -11.36
CA ALA A 19 10.58 25.59 -11.35
C ALA A 19 9.65 24.63 -10.60
N LEU A 20 8.92 23.76 -11.34
CA LEU A 20 8.37 22.55 -10.79
C LEU A 20 9.55 21.76 -10.25
N ALA A 21 9.67 21.70 -8.93
CA ALA A 21 10.59 20.78 -8.28
C ALA A 21 10.24 19.39 -8.78
N ALA A 22 11.14 18.79 -9.54
CA ALA A 22 11.04 17.40 -9.97
C ALA A 22 10.95 16.54 -8.69
N TYR A 23 9.77 15.99 -8.46
CA TYR A 23 9.65 14.82 -7.59
C TYR A 23 10.55 13.76 -8.21
N ALA A 24 11.61 13.41 -7.49
CA ALA A 24 12.51 12.35 -7.90
C ALA A 24 11.66 11.11 -8.20
N ASP A 25 11.73 10.63 -9.43
CA ASP A 25 11.05 9.45 -9.95
C ASP A 25 11.32 8.26 -9.03
N SER A 26 10.38 7.95 -8.14
CA SER A 26 10.26 6.58 -7.66
C SER A 26 9.97 5.74 -8.90
N PRO A 27 10.76 4.70 -9.18
CA PRO A 27 10.53 3.89 -10.37
C PRO A 27 9.07 3.46 -10.39
N ALA A 28 8.39 3.75 -11.49
CA ALA A 28 7.00 3.39 -11.67
C ALA A 28 6.89 1.88 -11.42
N LEU A 29 5.91 1.47 -10.61
CA LEU A 29 5.61 0.05 -10.46
C LEU A 29 5.41 -0.55 -11.84
N PRO A 30 6.02 -1.73 -12.14
CA PRO A 30 5.74 -2.40 -13.38
C PRO A 30 4.23 -2.64 -13.47
N SER A 31 3.63 -2.30 -14.59
CA SER A 31 2.20 -2.47 -14.86
C SER A 31 1.82 -3.94 -15.08
N ALA A 32 2.81 -4.83 -15.21
CA ALA A 32 2.65 -6.23 -15.55
C ALA A 32 3.71 -7.09 -14.86
N ALA A 33 3.40 -8.38 -14.72
CA ALA A 33 4.31 -9.39 -14.22
C ALA A 33 5.47 -9.65 -15.20
N THR A 34 6.62 -10.02 -14.67
CA THR A 34 7.76 -10.50 -15.47
C THR A 34 7.52 -11.91 -15.98
N ALA A 35 8.28 -12.34 -17.03
CA ALA A 35 8.20 -13.70 -17.55
C ALA A 35 8.50 -14.76 -16.47
N ASP A 36 9.41 -14.49 -15.55
CA ASP A 36 9.73 -15.37 -14.43
C ASP A 36 8.57 -15.48 -13.43
N GLN A 37 7.89 -14.40 -13.14
CA GLN A 37 6.70 -14.39 -12.29
C GLN A 37 5.54 -15.18 -12.92
N VAL A 38 5.35 -15.03 -14.23
CA VAL A 38 4.37 -15.83 -15.00
C VAL A 38 4.71 -17.32 -14.91
N THR A 39 5.97 -17.68 -15.12
CA THR A 39 6.44 -19.08 -15.02
C THR A 39 6.25 -19.61 -13.60
N THR A 40 6.62 -18.83 -12.59
CA THR A 40 6.46 -19.18 -11.17
C THR A 40 5.00 -19.38 -10.80
N SER A 41 4.09 -18.53 -11.25
CA SER A 41 2.65 -18.68 -11.00
C SER A 41 2.11 -20.00 -11.52
N LYS A 42 2.47 -20.38 -12.76
CA LYS A 42 2.09 -21.66 -13.37
C LYS A 42 2.67 -22.84 -12.63
N LEU A 43 3.93 -22.76 -12.19
CA LEU A 43 4.60 -23.79 -11.42
C LEU A 43 3.92 -24.01 -10.06
N VAL A 44 3.66 -22.92 -9.32
CA VAL A 44 2.99 -22.99 -8.01
C VAL A 44 1.58 -23.58 -8.17
N TYR A 45 0.83 -23.16 -9.21
CA TYR A 45 -0.45 -23.79 -9.53
C TYR A 45 -0.31 -25.30 -9.76
N GLY A 46 0.66 -25.72 -10.57
CA GLY A 46 0.91 -27.15 -10.84
C GLY A 46 1.21 -27.95 -9.58
N LEU A 47 2.05 -27.40 -8.69
CA LEU A 47 2.40 -28.04 -7.43
C LEU A 47 1.20 -28.15 -6.47
N LEU A 48 0.40 -27.11 -6.34
CA LEU A 48 -0.71 -27.06 -5.37
C LEU A 48 -2.00 -27.74 -5.87
N SER A 49 -2.12 -27.99 -7.17
CA SER A 49 -3.26 -28.71 -7.76
C SER A 49 -3.05 -30.22 -7.88
N ASP A 50 -1.83 -30.72 -7.70
CA ASP A 50 -1.47 -32.12 -7.84
C ASP A 50 -1.29 -32.79 -6.48
N SER A 51 -2.04 -33.86 -6.23
CA SER A 51 -1.99 -34.65 -4.98
C SER A 51 -0.64 -35.33 -4.71
N ARG A 52 0.25 -35.38 -5.69
CA ARG A 52 1.63 -35.88 -5.50
C ARG A 52 2.50 -34.90 -4.71
N TYR A 53 2.16 -33.61 -4.73
CA TYR A 53 2.96 -32.55 -4.11
C TYR A 53 2.19 -31.82 -3.01
N ALA A 54 0.90 -31.56 -3.20
CA ALA A 54 0.08 -30.86 -2.23
C ALA A 54 -0.51 -31.82 -1.19
N TYR A 55 -0.35 -31.49 0.08
CA TYR A 55 -1.00 -32.24 1.18
C TYR A 55 -2.53 -32.26 1.06
N ARG A 56 -3.10 -31.14 0.63
CA ARG A 56 -4.54 -30.98 0.36
C ARG A 56 -4.74 -30.20 -0.95
N PRO A 57 -4.69 -30.87 -2.10
CA PRO A 57 -4.92 -30.19 -3.35
C PRO A 57 -6.33 -29.59 -3.37
N ARG A 58 -6.44 -28.31 -3.70
CA ARG A 58 -7.69 -27.60 -3.82
C ARG A 58 -7.91 -27.16 -5.25
N ALA A 59 -9.08 -27.43 -5.81
CA ALA A 59 -9.41 -26.95 -7.14
C ALA A 59 -9.47 -25.42 -7.14
N LEU A 60 -8.89 -24.82 -8.16
CA LEU A 60 -8.98 -23.37 -8.39
C LEU A 60 -10.28 -23.10 -9.17
N ASP A 61 -11.40 -23.24 -8.47
CA ASP A 61 -12.76 -22.98 -8.93
C ASP A 61 -13.23 -21.56 -8.56
N ALA A 62 -14.49 -21.25 -8.80
CA ALA A 62 -15.07 -19.94 -8.48
C ALA A 62 -15.05 -19.64 -6.97
N ALA A 63 -15.27 -20.63 -6.11
CA ALA A 63 -15.26 -20.45 -4.66
C ALA A 63 -13.85 -20.15 -4.15
N THR A 64 -12.85 -20.88 -4.65
CA THR A 64 -11.43 -20.63 -4.36
C THR A 64 -10.99 -19.29 -4.92
N SER A 65 -11.41 -18.92 -6.12
CA SER A 65 -11.10 -17.60 -6.72
C SER A 65 -11.61 -16.45 -5.86
N LYS A 66 -12.84 -16.57 -5.35
CA LYS A 66 -13.41 -15.59 -4.42
C LYS A 66 -12.61 -15.49 -3.11
N ASP A 67 -12.18 -16.62 -2.54
CA ASP A 67 -11.34 -16.66 -1.33
C ASP A 67 -9.98 -16.00 -1.59
N VAL A 68 -9.33 -16.32 -2.71
CA VAL A 68 -8.06 -15.68 -3.14
C VAL A 68 -8.22 -14.17 -3.28
N PHE A 69 -9.27 -13.72 -3.97
CA PHE A 69 -9.53 -12.30 -4.16
C PHE A 69 -9.72 -11.57 -2.82
N LYS A 70 -10.54 -12.13 -1.93
CA LYS A 70 -10.74 -11.60 -0.59
C LYS A 70 -9.41 -11.48 0.18
N ARG A 71 -8.61 -12.55 0.20
CA ARG A 71 -7.30 -12.57 0.89
C ARG A 71 -6.34 -11.56 0.31
N TYR A 72 -6.33 -11.40 -1.02
CA TYR A 72 -5.48 -10.41 -1.66
C TYR A 72 -5.85 -8.98 -1.25
N LEU A 73 -7.13 -8.63 -1.25
CA LEU A 73 -7.59 -7.32 -0.78
C LEU A 73 -7.28 -7.11 0.71
N GLU A 74 -7.48 -8.13 1.54
CA GLU A 74 -7.19 -8.07 2.97
C GLU A 74 -5.68 -7.97 3.27
N SER A 75 -4.83 -8.55 2.42
CA SER A 75 -3.37 -8.39 2.55
C SER A 75 -2.90 -6.94 2.31
N LEU A 76 -3.63 -6.19 1.48
CA LEU A 76 -3.36 -4.79 1.20
C LEU A 76 -4.06 -3.84 2.20
N ASP A 77 -5.30 -4.13 2.55
CA ASP A 77 -6.15 -3.24 3.37
C ASP A 77 -7.00 -4.04 4.38
N SER A 78 -6.33 -4.69 5.34
CA SER A 78 -6.98 -5.54 6.34
C SER A 78 -8.00 -4.79 7.21
N SER A 79 -7.76 -3.52 7.47
CA SER A 79 -8.61 -2.65 8.30
C SER A 79 -9.62 -1.84 7.49
N LYS A 80 -9.70 -2.04 6.18
CA LYS A 80 -10.62 -1.37 5.26
C LYS A 80 -10.61 0.16 5.40
N GLN A 81 -9.39 0.73 5.39
CA GLN A 81 -9.15 2.15 5.59
C GLN A 81 -8.75 2.89 4.31
N PHE A 82 -8.49 2.17 3.23
CA PHE A 82 -7.98 2.75 1.98
C PHE A 82 -8.97 2.59 0.83
N PHE A 83 -9.45 1.39 0.55
CA PHE A 83 -10.41 1.14 -0.53
C PHE A 83 -11.82 1.60 -0.16
N THR A 84 -12.56 2.03 -1.20
CA THR A 84 -14.00 2.22 -1.13
C THR A 84 -14.74 1.03 -1.72
N GLN A 85 -16.05 0.92 -1.45
CA GLN A 85 -16.90 -0.08 -2.10
C GLN A 85 -16.89 0.06 -3.62
N ALA A 86 -16.73 1.27 -4.16
CA ALA A 86 -16.61 1.51 -5.59
C ALA A 86 -15.31 0.89 -6.16
N ASP A 87 -14.19 0.96 -5.43
CA ASP A 87 -12.96 0.29 -5.83
C ASP A 87 -13.15 -1.23 -5.87
N ILE A 88 -13.78 -1.81 -4.84
CA ILE A 88 -14.06 -3.25 -4.78
C ILE A 88 -14.95 -3.68 -5.94
N THR A 89 -16.00 -2.91 -6.25
CA THR A 89 -16.88 -3.18 -7.39
C THR A 89 -16.11 -3.12 -8.73
N ARG A 90 -15.18 -2.17 -8.87
CA ARG A 90 -14.30 -2.07 -10.04
C ARG A 90 -13.41 -3.29 -10.21
N PHE A 91 -13.01 -3.95 -9.11
CA PHE A 91 -12.16 -5.13 -9.13
C PHE A 91 -12.93 -6.45 -9.35
N ALA A 92 -14.25 -6.45 -9.31
CA ALA A 92 -15.07 -7.67 -9.44
C ALA A 92 -14.76 -8.51 -10.71
N PRO A 93 -14.46 -7.91 -11.90
CA PRO A 93 -14.04 -8.69 -13.06
C PRO A 93 -12.76 -9.49 -12.84
N PHE A 94 -11.86 -9.01 -11.98
CA PHE A 94 -10.66 -9.75 -11.61
C PHE A 94 -10.98 -10.96 -10.73
N GLU A 95 -11.90 -10.84 -9.78
CA GLU A 95 -12.35 -11.98 -8.96
C GLU A 95 -12.80 -13.15 -9.84
N ALA A 96 -13.60 -12.88 -10.87
CA ALA A 96 -14.09 -13.91 -11.80
C ALA A 96 -12.96 -14.56 -12.62
N ASN A 97 -11.85 -13.86 -12.82
CA ASN A 97 -10.74 -14.29 -13.68
C ASN A 97 -9.49 -14.77 -12.91
N ILE A 98 -9.52 -14.86 -11.59
CA ILE A 98 -8.37 -15.30 -10.75
C ILE A 98 -7.82 -16.64 -11.22
N ALA A 99 -8.69 -17.62 -11.51
CA ALA A 99 -8.28 -18.93 -11.97
C ALA A 99 -7.50 -18.85 -13.30
N THR A 100 -7.96 -18.06 -14.24
CA THR A 100 -7.30 -17.82 -15.53
C THR A 100 -5.99 -17.06 -15.32
N ALA A 101 -5.99 -16.06 -14.45
CA ALA A 101 -4.81 -15.28 -14.11
C ALA A 101 -3.66 -16.17 -13.58
N ILE A 102 -3.95 -17.04 -12.61
CA ILE A 102 -2.94 -17.90 -12.00
C ILE A 102 -2.46 -18.99 -12.99
N ARG A 103 -3.38 -19.67 -13.68
CA ARG A 103 -3.07 -20.75 -14.64
C ARG A 103 -2.40 -20.23 -15.91
N GLY A 104 -2.89 -19.10 -16.42
CA GLY A 104 -2.41 -18.48 -17.67
C GLY A 104 -1.20 -17.58 -17.47
N GLY A 105 -1.03 -17.04 -16.26
CA GLY A 105 -0.04 -16.01 -15.97
C GLY A 105 -0.49 -14.59 -16.36
N GLU A 106 -1.80 -14.36 -16.48
CA GLU A 106 -2.40 -13.06 -16.77
C GLU A 106 -2.53 -12.25 -15.47
N LEU A 107 -1.38 -11.83 -14.93
CA LEU A 107 -1.26 -11.28 -13.58
C LEU A 107 -1.46 -9.74 -13.51
N GLU A 108 -1.60 -9.07 -14.65
CA GLU A 108 -1.76 -7.61 -14.74
C GLU A 108 -2.86 -7.05 -13.81
N PRO A 109 -4.04 -7.71 -13.67
CA PRO A 109 -5.09 -7.19 -12.80
C PRO A 109 -4.65 -7.09 -11.32
N ALA A 110 -3.77 -7.99 -10.83
CA ALA A 110 -3.23 -7.87 -9.49
C ALA A 110 -2.40 -6.60 -9.31
N PHE A 111 -1.57 -6.28 -10.29
CA PHE A 111 -0.79 -5.03 -10.30
C PHE A 111 -1.67 -3.79 -10.39
N GLN A 112 -2.78 -3.86 -11.13
CA GLN A 112 -3.74 -2.76 -11.22
C GLN A 112 -4.44 -2.51 -9.88
N VAL A 113 -4.84 -3.56 -9.15
CA VAL A 113 -5.40 -3.45 -7.80
C VAL A 113 -4.38 -2.77 -6.87
N PHE A 114 -3.12 -3.20 -6.92
CA PHE A 114 -2.07 -2.60 -6.11
C PHE A 114 -1.80 -1.13 -6.48
N ALA A 115 -1.83 -0.77 -7.75
CA ALA A 115 -1.67 0.62 -8.20
C ALA A 115 -2.77 1.52 -7.60
N VAL A 116 -4.02 1.04 -7.56
CA VAL A 116 -5.12 1.76 -6.87
C VAL A 116 -4.87 1.83 -5.38
N TYR A 117 -4.43 0.76 -4.73
CA TYR A 117 -4.05 0.77 -3.31
C TYR A 117 -3.01 1.86 -3.01
N LYS A 118 -1.92 1.89 -3.77
CA LYS A 118 -0.86 2.90 -3.64
C LYS A 118 -1.41 4.33 -3.78
N GLN A 119 -2.28 4.56 -4.75
CA GLN A 119 -2.95 5.86 -4.93
C GLN A 119 -3.79 6.20 -3.69
N ARG A 120 -4.60 5.28 -3.20
CA ARG A 120 -5.46 5.50 -2.01
C ARG A 120 -4.64 5.78 -0.77
N VAL A 121 -3.51 5.10 -0.56
CA VAL A 121 -2.60 5.39 0.54
C VAL A 121 -2.10 6.83 0.46
N GLY A 122 -1.63 7.29 -0.70
CA GLY A 122 -1.18 8.68 -0.89
C GLY A 122 -2.29 9.70 -0.59
N GLU A 123 -3.51 9.46 -1.09
CA GLU A 123 -4.68 10.32 -0.81
C GLU A 123 -4.99 10.39 0.70
N ARG A 124 -4.99 9.25 1.38
CA ARG A 124 -5.31 9.18 2.82
C ARG A 124 -4.21 9.78 3.69
N VAL A 125 -2.95 9.52 3.36
CA VAL A 125 -1.81 10.16 4.05
C VAL A 125 -1.81 11.67 3.86
N GLY A 126 -2.05 12.14 2.64
CA GLY A 126 -2.19 13.57 2.37
C GLY A 126 -3.30 14.22 3.20
N TYR A 127 -4.45 13.55 3.31
CA TYR A 127 -5.57 14.00 4.14
C TYR A 127 -5.21 14.01 5.63
N ALA A 128 -4.62 12.94 6.15
CA ALA A 128 -4.20 12.86 7.55
C ALA A 128 -3.21 13.98 7.92
N ARG A 129 -2.21 14.22 7.08
CA ARG A 129 -1.21 15.29 7.29
C ARG A 129 -1.84 16.68 7.20
N LYS A 130 -2.89 16.86 6.39
CA LYS A 130 -3.67 18.11 6.37
C LYS A 130 -4.42 18.32 7.70
N LEU A 131 -5.00 17.27 8.28
CA LEU A 131 -5.68 17.33 9.58
C LEU A 131 -4.74 17.72 10.73
N LEU A 132 -3.47 17.31 10.68
CA LEU A 132 -2.47 17.67 11.71
C LEU A 132 -2.18 19.16 11.78
N LYS A 133 -2.54 19.95 10.77
CA LYS A 133 -2.38 21.42 10.78
C LYS A 133 -3.45 22.13 11.59
N GLN A 134 -4.47 21.42 12.03
CA GLN A 134 -5.62 21.95 12.80
C GLN A 134 -5.57 21.40 14.23
N ASP A 135 -6.32 22.05 15.12
CA ASP A 135 -6.56 21.53 16.45
C ASP A 135 -7.78 20.60 16.46
N PHE A 136 -7.75 19.59 17.32
CA PHE A 136 -8.87 18.67 17.49
C PHE A 136 -9.72 19.08 18.68
N ASP A 137 -11.04 19.11 18.48
CA ASP A 137 -12.01 19.27 19.56
C ASP A 137 -12.25 17.91 20.25
N PHE A 138 -11.93 17.83 21.54
CA PHE A 138 -12.13 16.66 22.39
C PHE A 138 -13.32 16.78 23.33
N SER A 139 -14.13 17.84 23.20
CA SER A 139 -15.33 18.03 24.01
C SER A 139 -16.51 17.18 23.54
N THR A 140 -16.46 16.69 22.30
CA THR A 140 -17.50 15.85 21.70
C THR A 140 -17.28 14.38 21.99
N ASP A 141 -18.35 13.67 22.37
CA ASP A 141 -18.31 12.20 22.55
C ASP A 141 -18.39 11.53 21.17
N GLU A 142 -17.23 11.16 20.63
CA GLU A 142 -17.09 10.45 19.37
C GLU A 142 -16.55 9.03 19.61
N LYS A 143 -17.11 8.07 18.89
CA LYS A 143 -16.63 6.69 18.91
C LYS A 143 -15.75 6.41 17.70
N PHE A 144 -14.63 5.74 17.93
CA PHE A 144 -13.74 5.22 16.90
C PHE A 144 -13.65 3.70 17.04
N GLU A 145 -14.06 2.99 16.00
CA GLU A 145 -13.94 1.54 15.95
C GLU A 145 -12.54 1.16 15.48
N TYR A 146 -11.82 0.52 16.38
CA TYR A 146 -10.43 0.12 16.15
C TYR A 146 -10.33 -1.20 15.38
N ASP A 147 -11.16 -2.20 15.73
CA ASP A 147 -11.24 -3.47 15.01
C ASP A 147 -12.24 -3.36 13.87
N ARG A 148 -11.72 -3.26 12.66
CA ARG A 148 -12.50 -3.06 11.44
C ARG A 148 -12.50 -4.27 10.51
N LYS A 149 -12.03 -5.41 10.97
CA LYS A 149 -11.89 -6.62 10.15
C LYS A 149 -13.22 -7.02 9.49
N ASP A 150 -14.31 -6.98 10.24
CA ASP A 150 -15.63 -7.43 9.80
C ASP A 150 -16.57 -6.30 9.35
N VAL A 151 -16.09 -5.04 9.37
CA VAL A 151 -16.85 -3.87 8.89
C VAL A 151 -16.87 -3.87 7.35
N PRO A 152 -17.97 -3.46 6.69
CA PRO A 152 -17.99 -3.31 5.24
C PRO A 152 -16.99 -2.23 4.76
N TRP A 153 -16.64 -2.28 3.48
CA TRP A 153 -15.87 -1.21 2.84
C TRP A 153 -16.65 0.10 2.86
N ALA A 154 -15.97 1.21 3.05
CA ALA A 154 -16.59 2.53 3.06
C ALA A 154 -17.37 2.78 1.75
N ALA A 155 -18.61 3.22 1.87
CA ALA A 155 -19.47 3.45 0.71
C ALA A 155 -18.99 4.65 -0.14
N SER A 156 -18.27 5.61 0.46
CA SER A 156 -17.83 6.83 -0.21
C SER A 156 -16.50 7.35 0.33
N SER A 157 -15.88 8.26 -0.42
CA SER A 157 -14.70 9.00 0.05
C SER A 157 -15.02 9.85 1.31
N ALA A 158 -16.23 10.37 1.45
CA ALA A 158 -16.63 11.12 2.62
C ALA A 158 -16.66 10.26 3.89
N GLU A 159 -17.09 9.01 3.78
CA GLU A 159 -17.03 8.05 4.88
C GLU A 159 -15.59 7.69 5.25
N LEU A 160 -14.70 7.52 4.27
CA LEU A 160 -13.28 7.36 4.52
C LEU A 160 -12.66 8.61 5.16
N ASP A 161 -13.08 9.80 4.76
CA ASP A 161 -12.59 11.05 5.34
C ASP A 161 -12.97 11.14 6.83
N ASP A 162 -14.21 10.79 7.19
CA ASP A 162 -14.63 10.75 8.60
C ASP A 162 -13.89 9.68 9.40
N LEU A 163 -13.71 8.50 8.82
CA LEU A 163 -12.92 7.42 9.41
C LEU A 163 -11.48 7.89 9.71
N TRP A 164 -10.81 8.49 8.72
CA TRP A 164 -9.45 8.98 8.88
C TRP A 164 -9.37 10.16 9.84
N ARG A 165 -10.36 11.06 9.84
CA ARG A 165 -10.45 12.14 10.83
C ARG A 165 -10.50 11.58 12.25
N LYS A 166 -11.34 10.56 12.49
CA LYS A 166 -11.45 9.90 13.80
C LYS A 166 -10.17 9.14 14.16
N SER A 167 -9.55 8.47 13.20
CA SER A 167 -8.28 7.76 13.40
C SER A 167 -7.16 8.71 13.81
N VAL A 168 -6.97 9.82 13.09
CA VAL A 168 -5.96 10.84 13.41
C VAL A 168 -6.24 11.50 14.77
N LYS A 169 -7.52 11.81 15.06
CA LYS A 169 -7.94 12.34 16.37
C LYS A 169 -7.63 11.36 17.50
N ASN A 170 -7.88 10.07 17.30
CA ASN A 170 -7.54 9.02 18.27
C ASN A 170 -6.02 8.88 18.47
N ASP A 171 -5.23 8.87 17.39
CA ASP A 171 -3.76 8.86 17.49
C ASP A 171 -3.22 10.07 18.25
N TRP A 172 -3.79 11.24 17.99
CA TRP A 172 -3.47 12.46 18.72
C TRP A 172 -3.80 12.34 20.21
N LEU A 173 -5.01 11.88 20.52
CA LEU A 173 -5.47 11.70 21.91
C LEU A 173 -4.54 10.76 22.68
N ARG A 174 -4.16 9.63 22.09
CA ARG A 174 -3.25 8.67 22.74
C ARG A 174 -1.90 9.28 23.09
N LEU A 175 -1.32 10.08 22.19
CA LEU A 175 -0.05 10.77 22.47
C LEU A 175 -0.22 11.89 23.50
N LYS A 176 -1.35 12.61 23.49
CA LYS A 176 -1.69 13.62 24.49
C LYS A 176 -1.82 13.00 25.89
N LEU A 177 -2.52 11.86 26.01
CA LEU A 177 -2.64 11.11 27.27
C LEU A 177 -1.31 10.54 27.76
N ALA A 178 -0.37 10.27 26.84
CA ALA A 178 1.01 9.90 27.16
C ALA A 178 1.89 11.11 27.56
N GLY A 179 1.31 12.31 27.74
CA GLY A 179 1.99 13.50 28.23
C GLY A 179 2.75 14.32 27.18
N LYS A 180 2.59 13.98 25.88
CA LYS A 180 3.29 14.70 24.79
C LYS A 180 2.67 16.07 24.53
N GLN A 181 3.52 17.04 24.21
CA GLN A 181 3.09 18.39 23.85
C GLN A 181 2.58 18.45 22.39
N PRO A 182 1.65 19.37 22.05
CA PRO A 182 1.04 19.44 20.73
C PRO A 182 2.05 19.49 19.56
N ALA A 183 3.13 20.25 19.69
CA ALA A 183 4.16 20.33 18.65
C ALA A 183 4.87 18.99 18.42
N GLU A 184 5.17 18.26 19.50
CA GLU A 184 5.78 16.93 19.45
C GLU A 184 4.82 15.90 18.85
N ILE A 185 3.52 15.96 19.21
CA ILE A 185 2.48 15.09 18.65
C ILE A 185 2.40 15.29 17.13
N ARG A 186 2.30 16.54 16.65
CA ARG A 186 2.28 16.85 15.21
C ARG A 186 3.49 16.26 14.49
N LYS A 187 4.69 16.50 15.00
CA LYS A 187 5.93 15.98 14.41
C LYS A 187 5.95 14.46 14.38
N THR A 188 5.52 13.80 15.46
CA THR A 188 5.50 12.33 15.57
C THR A 188 4.52 11.71 14.58
N LEU A 189 3.30 12.26 14.49
CA LEU A 189 2.26 11.73 13.60
C LEU A 189 2.59 12.04 12.13
N ASP A 190 3.09 13.24 11.82
CA ASP A 190 3.53 13.59 10.45
C ASP A 190 4.63 12.61 9.96
N LYS A 191 5.63 12.33 10.80
CA LYS A 191 6.67 11.33 10.49
C LYS A 191 6.06 9.93 10.29
N ARG A 192 5.13 9.50 11.15
CA ARG A 192 4.45 8.19 11.04
C ARG A 192 3.72 8.05 9.71
N TYR A 193 2.91 9.04 9.33
CA TYR A 193 2.16 9.00 8.08
C TYR A 193 3.07 9.11 6.85
N ALA A 194 4.11 9.96 6.89
CA ALA A 194 5.12 10.01 5.83
C ALA A 194 5.86 8.67 5.67
N THR A 195 6.17 7.98 6.77
CA THR A 195 6.80 6.66 6.74
C THR A 195 5.88 5.60 6.12
N LEU A 196 4.58 5.63 6.43
CA LEU A 196 3.60 4.74 5.80
C LEU A 196 3.58 4.91 4.27
N GLU A 197 3.48 6.13 3.79
CA GLU A 197 3.49 6.43 2.35
C GLU A 197 4.81 5.99 1.71
N LYS A 198 5.94 6.30 2.33
CA LYS A 198 7.27 5.89 1.88
C LYS A 198 7.36 4.37 1.77
N SER A 199 6.93 3.63 2.80
CA SER A 199 6.96 2.16 2.81
C SER A 199 6.14 1.55 1.66
N VAL A 200 4.95 2.08 1.38
CA VAL A 200 4.14 1.60 0.26
C VAL A 200 4.75 1.99 -1.09
N ASN A 201 5.39 3.17 -1.18
CA ASN A 201 6.06 3.61 -2.39
C ASN A 201 7.34 2.83 -2.71
N GLU A 202 8.00 2.27 -1.71
CA GLU A 202 9.20 1.44 -1.86
C GLU A 202 8.90 0.00 -2.29
N LEU A 203 7.64 -0.46 -2.21
CA LEU A 203 7.23 -1.78 -2.69
C LEU A 203 7.46 -1.92 -4.19
N LYS A 204 8.00 -3.06 -4.59
CA LYS A 204 8.35 -3.40 -5.97
C LYS A 204 7.38 -4.41 -6.56
N GLY A 205 7.50 -4.69 -7.85
CA GLY A 205 6.69 -5.69 -8.52
C GLY A 205 6.81 -7.09 -7.93
N GLU A 206 7.97 -7.44 -7.36
CA GLU A 206 8.17 -8.71 -6.65
C GLU A 206 7.31 -8.81 -5.38
N ASP A 207 7.18 -7.71 -4.63
CA ASP A 207 6.37 -7.65 -3.42
C ASP A 207 4.89 -7.79 -3.77
N VAL A 208 4.43 -7.12 -4.84
CA VAL A 208 3.05 -7.23 -5.35
C VAL A 208 2.73 -8.65 -5.77
N PHE A 209 3.64 -9.27 -6.51
CA PHE A 209 3.52 -10.66 -6.92
C PHE A 209 3.45 -11.59 -5.72
N GLN A 210 4.31 -11.40 -4.72
CA GLN A 210 4.30 -12.19 -3.48
C GLN A 210 2.98 -12.05 -2.73
N PHE A 211 2.42 -10.85 -2.57
CA PHE A 211 1.11 -10.66 -1.92
C PHE A 211 0.01 -11.43 -2.64
N PHE A 212 -0.04 -11.32 -3.96
CA PHE A 212 -1.05 -12.01 -4.75
C PHE A 212 -0.88 -13.53 -4.71
N LEU A 213 0.35 -14.02 -4.88
CA LEU A 213 0.59 -15.46 -4.88
C LEU A 213 0.36 -16.06 -3.49
N ASN A 214 0.68 -15.34 -2.40
CA ASN A 214 0.39 -15.78 -1.04
C ASN A 214 -1.11 -15.77 -0.72
N ALA A 215 -1.90 -14.90 -1.33
CA ALA A 215 -3.35 -15.00 -1.25
C ALA A 215 -3.88 -16.32 -1.83
N TYR A 216 -3.25 -16.81 -2.92
CA TYR A 216 -3.57 -18.11 -3.50
C TYR A 216 -3.06 -19.28 -2.64
N THR A 217 -1.79 -19.29 -2.28
CA THR A 217 -1.21 -20.39 -1.49
C THR A 217 -1.94 -20.58 -0.17
N SER A 218 -2.21 -19.49 0.56
CA SER A 218 -2.95 -19.51 1.82
C SER A 218 -4.45 -19.88 1.66
N ALA A 219 -5.03 -19.68 0.47
CA ALA A 219 -6.38 -20.15 0.18
C ALA A 219 -6.41 -21.66 -0.02
N VAL A 220 -5.32 -22.27 -0.49
CA VAL A 220 -5.18 -23.73 -0.63
C VAL A 220 -4.84 -24.37 0.71
N ASP A 221 -3.81 -23.86 1.39
CA ASP A 221 -3.35 -24.33 2.70
C ASP A 221 -2.81 -23.14 3.51
N PRO A 222 -3.35 -22.85 4.71
CA PRO A 222 -2.92 -21.73 5.54
C PRO A 222 -1.45 -21.79 6.02
N HIS A 223 -0.77 -22.93 5.85
CA HIS A 223 0.63 -23.12 6.21
C HIS A 223 1.58 -23.05 5.00
N THR A 224 1.05 -22.75 3.83
CA THR A 224 1.82 -22.66 2.60
C THR A 224 2.05 -21.22 2.19
N ASP A 225 3.30 -20.79 2.15
CA ASP A 225 3.71 -19.46 1.70
C ASP A 225 4.66 -19.55 0.50
N TYR A 226 4.54 -18.58 -0.39
CA TYR A 226 5.51 -18.30 -1.43
C TYR A 226 6.49 -17.22 -0.93
N PHE A 227 7.77 -17.48 -1.06
CA PHE A 227 8.81 -16.50 -0.78
C PHE A 227 9.50 -16.08 -2.08
N THR A 228 9.68 -14.76 -2.26
CA THR A 228 10.60 -14.26 -3.28
C THR A 228 12.02 -14.75 -2.98
N PRO A 229 12.95 -14.79 -3.96
CA PRO A 229 14.33 -15.24 -3.71
C PRO A 229 14.96 -14.54 -2.51
N ARG A 230 14.82 -13.23 -2.40
CA ARG A 230 15.33 -12.45 -1.26
C ARG A 230 14.68 -12.83 0.07
N THR A 231 13.38 -13.05 0.08
CA THR A 231 12.67 -13.46 1.30
C THR A 231 13.07 -14.87 1.71
N ALA A 232 13.26 -15.77 0.74
CA ALA A 232 13.75 -17.13 0.98
C ALA A 232 15.18 -17.14 1.55
N GLU A 233 16.07 -16.31 1.04
CA GLU A 233 17.44 -16.15 1.58
C GLU A 233 17.39 -15.68 3.05
N ASN A 234 16.62 -14.65 3.35
CA ASN A 234 16.46 -14.14 4.73
C ASN A 234 15.87 -15.21 5.65
N PHE A 235 14.88 -15.97 5.19
CA PHE A 235 14.29 -17.07 5.93
C PHE A 235 15.30 -18.17 6.21
N ASN A 236 16.03 -18.61 5.19
CA ASN A 236 17.07 -19.65 5.32
C ASN A 236 18.18 -19.21 6.27
N GLN A 237 18.59 -17.93 6.20
CA GLN A 237 19.56 -17.35 7.11
C GLN A 237 19.06 -17.36 8.57
N ALA A 238 17.81 -16.98 8.79
CA ALA A 238 17.20 -17.01 10.12
C ALA A 238 17.08 -18.44 10.67
N MET A 239 16.78 -19.42 9.80
CA MET A 239 16.63 -20.82 10.19
C MET A 239 17.95 -21.56 10.38
N SER A 240 19.02 -21.12 9.72
CA SER A 240 20.34 -21.77 9.83
C SER A 240 21.00 -21.61 11.20
N LEU A 241 20.48 -20.70 12.05
CA LEU A 241 20.98 -20.39 13.40
C LEU A 241 22.49 -20.03 13.44
N SER A 242 23.11 -19.85 12.30
CA SER A 242 24.51 -19.44 12.15
C SER A 242 24.59 -18.23 11.22
N LEU A 243 25.27 -17.20 11.66
CA LEU A 243 25.53 -15.98 10.90
C LEU A 243 27.05 -15.86 10.75
N GLU A 244 27.54 -16.08 9.54
CA GLU A 244 28.90 -15.73 9.17
C GLU A 244 28.91 -14.29 8.65
N GLY A 245 29.58 -13.39 9.32
CA GLY A 245 29.63 -11.97 8.99
C GLY A 245 30.79 -11.25 9.65
N ILE A 246 30.91 -9.97 9.40
CA ILE A 246 31.97 -9.10 9.93
C ILE A 246 31.89 -8.84 11.46
N GLY A 247 30.96 -9.48 12.16
CA GLY A 247 30.76 -9.30 13.60
C GLY A 247 30.12 -7.96 14.00
N ALA A 248 29.55 -7.22 13.04
CA ALA A 248 28.88 -5.94 13.30
C ALA A 248 27.37 -6.08 13.09
N GLN A 249 26.59 -5.57 14.02
CA GLN A 249 25.13 -5.48 13.88
C GLN A 249 24.76 -4.13 13.30
N LEU A 250 24.26 -4.13 12.05
CA LEU A 250 23.82 -2.92 11.38
C LEU A 250 22.35 -2.64 11.72
N GLN A 251 22.07 -1.42 12.16
CA GLN A 251 20.70 -0.95 12.40
C GLN A 251 20.38 0.22 11.49
N ARG A 252 19.20 0.19 10.87
CA ARG A 252 18.70 1.35 10.13
C ARG A 252 18.07 2.33 11.10
N GLN A 253 18.61 3.53 11.17
CA GLN A 253 18.04 4.65 11.92
C GLN A 253 17.67 5.75 10.92
N ASP A 254 16.37 5.90 10.66
CA ASP A 254 15.82 6.75 9.59
C ASP A 254 16.42 6.38 8.21
N ASP A 255 17.19 7.27 7.58
CA ASP A 255 17.80 7.07 6.25
C ASP A 255 19.29 6.71 6.33
N VAL A 256 19.84 6.48 7.52
CA VAL A 256 21.22 6.08 7.74
C VAL A 256 21.32 4.68 8.34
N VAL A 257 22.44 4.01 8.05
CA VAL A 257 22.78 2.73 8.68
C VAL A 257 23.83 3.02 9.74
N VAL A 258 23.58 2.59 10.98
CA VAL A 258 24.49 2.71 12.12
C VAL A 258 24.95 1.32 12.57
N ILE A 259 26.18 1.27 13.12
CA ILE A 259 26.82 0.07 13.67
C ILE A 259 26.64 0.07 15.18
#